data_3552c12ec7b0509fa0f61e9857fb7455
#
_entry.id   3552c12ec7b0509fa0f61e9857fb7455
#
_cell.length_a   1.000
_cell.length_b   1.000
_cell.length_c   1.000
_cell.angle_alpha   90.00
_cell.angle_beta   90.00
_cell.angle_gamma   90.00
#
_symmetry.space_group_name_H-M   'P 1'
#
loop_
_entity.id
_entity.type
_entity.pdbx_description
1 polymer ?
#
loop_
_entity_poly.entity_id
_entity_poly.type
_entity_poly.pdbx_seq_one_letter_code
_entity_poly.pdbx_strand_id
1 'polypeptide(L)'
;MTSNTPVGTPTSPIPIPVPSSIFSPQVMWTTIGAFALIFLGAFETLAVTTIMPTISRDLDGQSLYSVAFSSTLAASVIGMVLAGQWSDRTGPAKPLVAAMVVFMTGLLVAGFAGTMGIFIVGRFMQGLGSGALIVALYVVVARLYPAVLHPKIFGLFASAWVLPSLIGPPLAGVVAEQISWHWVFFGVVFLVIAAGAAILPAVRVLLSQPATTGEKSSGKRAVAWALVVAVAVMGISLGGEREGPLAWPLAIGAFVIAIIALRPLLPAGALKFRRGLPA
;
A
#
# COMPACT_ATOMS: atom_id res chain seq x y z
N MET A 1 -55.95 -13.40 -42.45
CA MET A 1 -54.51 -13.32 -42.79
C MET A 1 -53.76 -12.68 -41.60
N THR A 2 -53.26 -13.51 -40.72
CA THR A 2 -52.51 -13.06 -39.54
C THR A 2 -51.02 -13.18 -39.85
N SER A 3 -50.34 -12.04 -39.97
CA SER A 3 -48.88 -12.02 -40.22
C SER A 3 -48.11 -12.38 -38.97
N ASN A 4 -47.50 -13.55 -38.98
CA ASN A 4 -46.51 -14.01 -37.98
C ASN A 4 -45.18 -13.28 -38.26
N THR A 5 -44.90 -12.22 -37.55
CA THR A 5 -43.55 -11.66 -37.46
C THR A 5 -42.69 -12.57 -36.60
N PRO A 6 -41.51 -13.05 -37.06
CA PRO A 6 -40.61 -13.86 -36.23
C PRO A 6 -40.04 -12.98 -35.12
N VAL A 7 -40.34 -13.36 -33.86
CA VAL A 7 -39.67 -12.79 -32.68
C VAL A 7 -38.21 -13.13 -32.79
N GLY A 8 -37.36 -12.07 -32.99
CA GLY A 8 -35.92 -12.22 -32.99
C GLY A 8 -35.44 -12.85 -31.70
N THR A 9 -34.75 -13.96 -31.80
CA THR A 9 -34.05 -14.61 -30.67
C THR A 9 -33.16 -13.58 -30.00
N PRO A 10 -33.27 -13.37 -28.66
CA PRO A 10 -32.37 -12.49 -27.94
C PRO A 10 -30.95 -13.01 -28.11
N THR A 11 -30.09 -12.19 -28.74
CA THR A 11 -28.66 -12.48 -28.86
C THR A 11 -28.09 -12.61 -27.46
N SER A 12 -27.75 -13.84 -27.06
CA SER A 12 -27.11 -14.09 -25.78
C SER A 12 -25.85 -13.21 -25.67
N PRO A 13 -25.64 -12.48 -24.58
CA PRO A 13 -24.43 -11.70 -24.38
C PRO A 13 -23.24 -12.63 -24.54
N ILE A 14 -22.28 -12.23 -25.38
CA ILE A 14 -21.01 -12.98 -25.55
C ILE A 14 -20.40 -13.10 -24.16
N PRO A 15 -20.18 -14.32 -23.63
CA PRO A 15 -19.61 -14.51 -22.31
C PRO A 15 -18.24 -13.87 -22.29
N ILE A 16 -18.04 -12.84 -21.49
CA ILE A 16 -16.71 -12.28 -21.23
C ILE A 16 -15.90 -13.41 -20.59
N PRO A 17 -14.78 -13.84 -21.17
CA PRO A 17 -14.00 -14.96 -20.63
C PRO A 17 -13.54 -14.62 -19.20
N VAL A 18 -14.10 -15.34 -18.24
CA VAL A 18 -13.69 -15.19 -16.83
C VAL A 18 -12.32 -15.84 -16.66
N PRO A 19 -11.32 -15.15 -16.05
CA PRO A 19 -10.00 -15.72 -15.85
C PRO A 19 -10.08 -17.04 -15.07
N SER A 20 -9.55 -18.13 -15.64
CA SER A 20 -9.51 -19.45 -14.99
C SER A 20 -8.28 -19.60 -14.06
N SER A 21 -7.27 -18.74 -14.22
CA SER A 21 -6.02 -18.73 -13.46
C SER A 21 -5.55 -17.29 -13.24
N ILE A 22 -4.77 -17.08 -12.17
CA ILE A 22 -4.10 -15.80 -11.91
C ILE A 22 -3.08 -15.41 -12.99
N PHE A 23 -2.64 -16.39 -13.81
CA PHE A 23 -1.73 -16.20 -14.95
C PHE A 23 -2.44 -16.37 -16.30
N SER A 24 -3.77 -16.29 -16.35
CA SER A 24 -4.49 -16.23 -17.63
C SER A 24 -4.05 -15.01 -18.44
N PRO A 25 -3.97 -15.10 -19.79
CA PRO A 25 -3.46 -14.01 -20.63
C PRO A 25 -4.12 -12.65 -20.39
N GLN A 26 -5.41 -12.67 -19.99
CA GLN A 26 -6.19 -11.45 -19.72
C GLN A 26 -5.71 -10.67 -18.48
N VAL A 27 -5.15 -11.38 -17.49
CA VAL A 27 -4.78 -10.80 -16.17
C VAL A 27 -3.31 -11.01 -15.79
N MET A 28 -2.54 -11.71 -16.60
CA MET A 28 -1.15 -12.06 -16.32
C MET A 28 -0.29 -10.82 -16.00
N TRP A 29 -0.35 -9.82 -16.86
CA TRP A 29 0.40 -8.58 -16.65
C TRP A 29 -0.08 -7.80 -15.44
N THR A 30 -1.38 -7.86 -15.13
CA THR A 30 -1.94 -7.29 -13.90
C THR A 30 -1.39 -8.01 -12.67
N THR A 31 -1.35 -9.34 -12.70
CA THR A 31 -0.79 -10.16 -11.61
C THR A 31 0.69 -9.85 -11.39
N ILE A 32 1.49 -9.82 -12.46
CA ILE A 32 2.93 -9.53 -12.40
C ILE A 32 3.16 -8.10 -11.87
N GLY A 33 2.46 -7.11 -12.41
CA GLY A 33 2.61 -5.71 -11.99
C GLY A 33 2.18 -5.49 -10.54
N ALA A 34 1.07 -6.09 -10.12
CA ALA A 34 0.60 -5.99 -8.74
C ALA A 34 1.56 -6.66 -7.75
N PHE A 35 2.04 -7.86 -8.07
CA PHE A 35 3.07 -8.55 -7.29
C PHE A 35 4.35 -7.72 -7.18
N ALA A 36 4.85 -7.20 -8.31
CA ALA A 36 6.06 -6.39 -8.35
C ALA A 36 5.93 -5.12 -7.50
N LEU A 37 4.79 -4.43 -7.56
CA LEU A 37 4.57 -3.21 -6.75
C LEU A 37 4.57 -3.51 -5.25
N ILE A 38 3.95 -4.61 -4.81
CA ILE A 38 3.99 -5.02 -3.39
C ILE A 38 5.39 -5.45 -2.99
N PHE A 39 6.06 -6.24 -3.84
CA PHE A 39 7.43 -6.67 -3.64
C PHE A 39 8.38 -5.48 -3.47
N LEU A 40 8.28 -4.47 -4.33
CA LEU A 40 9.14 -3.29 -4.28
C LEU A 40 8.89 -2.43 -3.03
N GLY A 41 7.64 -2.30 -2.59
CA GLY A 41 7.32 -1.64 -1.32
C GLY A 41 7.89 -2.38 -0.11
N ALA A 42 7.78 -3.71 -0.10
CA ALA A 42 8.37 -4.55 0.94
C ALA A 42 9.91 -4.52 0.91
N PHE A 43 10.49 -4.63 -0.29
CA PHE A 43 11.94 -4.54 -0.50
C PHE A 43 12.48 -3.21 0.05
N GLU A 44 11.88 -2.09 -0.34
CA GLU A 44 12.31 -0.77 0.10
C GLU A 44 12.26 -0.65 1.64
N THR A 45 11.19 -1.10 2.27
CA THR A 45 11.04 -1.07 3.73
C THR A 45 12.17 -1.84 4.45
N LEU A 46 12.50 -3.03 3.96
CA LEU A 46 13.54 -3.89 4.54
C LEU A 46 14.95 -3.41 4.19
N ALA A 47 15.14 -2.96 2.96
CA ALA A 47 16.41 -2.39 2.49
C ALA A 47 16.82 -1.17 3.32
N VAL A 48 15.90 -0.23 3.52
CA VAL A 48 16.18 0.98 4.33
C VAL A 48 16.52 0.63 5.77
N THR A 49 15.90 -0.38 6.36
CA THR A 49 16.25 -0.81 7.72
C THR A 49 17.73 -1.19 7.82
N THR A 50 18.29 -1.81 6.79
CA THR A 50 19.69 -2.23 6.76
C THR A 50 20.65 -1.06 6.55
N ILE A 51 20.33 -0.12 5.66
CA ILE A 51 21.23 0.98 5.30
C ILE A 51 21.02 2.25 6.15
N MET A 52 20.01 2.26 7.00
CA MET A 52 19.66 3.42 7.83
C MET A 52 20.79 3.92 8.74
N PRO A 53 21.65 3.05 9.35
CA PRO A 53 22.81 3.50 10.11
C PRO A 53 23.82 4.29 9.26
N THR A 54 23.96 3.93 7.99
CA THR A 54 24.82 4.65 7.03
C THR A 54 24.22 5.99 6.66
N ILE A 55 22.91 6.02 6.32
CA ILE A 55 22.20 7.25 5.99
C ILE A 55 22.21 8.24 7.15
N SER A 56 21.94 7.78 8.38
CA SER A 56 21.90 8.66 9.55
C SER A 56 23.26 9.27 9.90
N ARG A 57 24.36 8.59 9.60
CA ARG A 57 25.73 9.13 9.74
C ARG A 57 26.06 10.13 8.65
N ASP A 58 25.70 9.80 7.40
CA ASP A 58 25.98 10.64 6.22
C ASP A 58 25.21 11.97 6.24
N LEU A 59 24.01 11.95 6.79
CA LEU A 59 23.14 13.13 6.91
C LEU A 59 23.16 13.79 8.30
N ASP A 60 24.12 13.45 9.17
CA ASP A 60 24.24 13.95 10.56
C ASP A 60 22.92 13.90 11.34
N GLY A 61 22.11 12.85 11.10
CA GLY A 61 20.72 12.76 11.55
C GLY A 61 20.45 11.67 12.59
N GLN A 62 21.42 11.27 13.41
CA GLN A 62 21.28 10.19 14.38
C GLN A 62 20.14 10.41 15.38
N SER A 63 19.91 11.66 15.82
CA SER A 63 18.81 12.04 16.71
C SER A 63 17.41 11.93 16.07
N LEU A 64 17.33 11.80 14.77
CA LEU A 64 16.07 11.70 14.00
C LEU A 64 15.86 10.30 13.40
N TYR A 65 16.68 9.32 13.82
CA TYR A 65 16.69 7.96 13.28
C TYR A 65 15.30 7.30 13.36
N SER A 66 14.66 7.29 14.52
CA SER A 66 13.34 6.66 14.70
C SER A 66 12.21 7.45 14.05
N VAL A 67 12.37 8.79 13.96
CA VAL A 67 11.41 9.63 13.25
C VAL A 67 11.31 9.22 11.79
N ALA A 68 12.42 8.86 11.15
CA ALA A 68 12.42 8.40 9.76
C ALA A 68 11.62 7.10 9.56
N PHE A 69 11.66 6.16 10.51
CA PHE A 69 10.84 4.94 10.47
C PHE A 69 9.39 5.20 10.81
N SER A 70 9.14 5.89 11.91
CA SER A 70 7.77 6.15 12.39
C SER A 70 6.99 7.03 11.45
N SER A 71 7.63 7.98 10.76
CA SER A 71 6.97 8.81 9.75
C SER A 71 6.43 7.98 8.59
N THR A 72 7.17 6.98 8.13
CA THR A 72 6.73 6.07 7.06
C THR A 72 5.54 5.23 7.51
N LEU A 73 5.60 4.64 8.71
CA LEU A 73 4.51 3.83 9.26
C LEU A 73 3.24 4.67 9.49
N ALA A 74 3.38 5.84 10.11
CA ALA A 74 2.27 6.75 10.33
C ALA A 74 1.62 7.21 9.02
N ALA A 75 2.42 7.59 8.03
CA ALA A 75 1.94 7.99 6.71
C ALA A 75 1.26 6.84 5.96
N SER A 76 1.73 5.59 6.12
CA SER A 76 1.11 4.43 5.46
C SER A 76 -0.33 4.20 5.91
N VAL A 77 -0.63 4.37 7.19
CA VAL A 77 -2.01 4.29 7.72
C VAL A 77 -2.91 5.35 7.09
N ILE A 78 -2.41 6.58 6.97
CA ILE A 78 -3.15 7.67 6.30
C ILE A 78 -3.38 7.30 4.83
N GLY A 79 -2.36 6.81 4.14
CA GLY A 79 -2.43 6.38 2.74
C GLY A 79 -3.46 5.29 2.51
N MET A 80 -3.49 4.26 3.38
CA MET A 80 -4.48 3.17 3.32
C MET A 80 -5.92 3.69 3.40
N VAL A 81 -6.20 4.58 4.35
CA VAL A 81 -7.55 5.14 4.54
C VAL A 81 -7.95 6.04 3.38
N LEU A 82 -7.05 6.89 2.91
CA LEU A 82 -7.31 7.78 1.77
C LEU A 82 -7.59 6.97 0.49
N ALA A 83 -6.77 5.96 0.20
CA ALA A 83 -6.94 5.12 -0.98
C ALA A 83 -8.22 4.30 -0.94
N GLY A 84 -8.58 3.75 0.23
CA GLY A 84 -9.85 3.04 0.42
C GLY A 84 -11.04 3.93 0.08
N GLN A 85 -11.15 5.08 0.72
CA GLN A 85 -12.25 6.03 0.49
C GLN A 85 -12.29 6.56 -0.95
N TRP A 86 -11.14 6.80 -1.55
CA TRP A 86 -11.07 7.25 -2.94
C TRP A 86 -11.49 6.14 -3.89
N SER A 87 -11.05 4.90 -3.63
CA SER A 87 -11.44 3.71 -4.42
C SER A 87 -12.94 3.45 -4.37
N ASP A 88 -13.58 3.67 -3.21
CA ASP A 88 -15.03 3.51 -3.04
C ASP A 88 -15.82 4.51 -3.90
N ARG A 89 -15.29 5.71 -4.11
CA ARG A 89 -15.96 6.79 -4.85
C ARG A 89 -15.71 6.75 -6.36
N THR A 90 -14.49 6.47 -6.77
CA THR A 90 -14.07 6.62 -8.18
C THR A 90 -13.54 5.34 -8.80
N GLY A 91 -13.53 4.24 -8.06
CA GLY A 91 -12.84 3.02 -8.44
C GLY A 91 -11.34 3.06 -8.14
N PRO A 92 -10.63 1.91 -8.22
CA PRO A 92 -9.25 1.79 -7.77
C PRO A 92 -8.21 2.35 -8.73
N ALA A 93 -8.54 2.61 -9.99
CA ALA A 93 -7.56 3.01 -11.00
C ALA A 93 -6.87 4.34 -10.68
N LYS A 94 -7.66 5.37 -10.34
CA LYS A 94 -7.13 6.71 -10.02
C LYS A 94 -6.29 6.70 -8.73
N PRO A 95 -6.78 6.12 -7.60
CA PRO A 95 -5.96 5.96 -6.39
C PRO A 95 -4.68 5.17 -6.62
N LEU A 96 -4.70 4.11 -7.43
CA LEU A 96 -3.52 3.31 -7.74
C LEU A 96 -2.44 4.14 -8.44
N VAL A 97 -2.81 4.87 -9.50
CA VAL A 97 -1.87 5.73 -10.23
C VAL A 97 -1.32 6.84 -9.33
N ALA A 98 -2.18 7.50 -8.56
CA ALA A 98 -1.75 8.53 -7.62
C ALA A 98 -0.80 7.97 -6.55
N ALA A 99 -1.10 6.80 -6.00
CA ALA A 99 -0.26 6.12 -5.03
C ALA A 99 1.14 5.79 -5.58
N MET A 100 1.21 5.30 -6.83
CA MET A 100 2.49 5.06 -7.53
C MET A 100 3.30 6.34 -7.70
N VAL A 101 2.65 7.43 -8.13
CA VAL A 101 3.31 8.74 -8.30
C VAL A 101 3.83 9.26 -6.96
N VAL A 102 3.02 9.21 -5.90
CA VAL A 102 3.42 9.67 -4.55
C VAL A 102 4.57 8.82 -4.02
N PHE A 103 4.51 7.49 -4.19
CA PHE A 103 5.58 6.58 -3.78
C PHE A 103 6.90 6.87 -4.51
N MET A 104 6.86 7.00 -5.85
CA MET A 104 8.03 7.34 -6.65
C MET A 104 8.61 8.72 -6.29
N THR A 105 7.75 9.72 -6.09
CA THR A 105 8.21 11.05 -5.67
C THR A 105 8.89 10.99 -4.30
N GLY A 106 8.33 10.22 -3.36
CA GLY A 106 8.95 9.98 -2.07
C GLY A 106 10.33 9.30 -2.17
N LEU A 107 10.47 8.29 -3.06
CA LEU A 107 11.75 7.65 -3.35
C LEU A 107 12.78 8.64 -3.90
N LEU A 108 12.37 9.50 -4.84
CA LEU A 108 13.25 10.52 -5.40
C LEU A 108 13.66 11.55 -4.34
N VAL A 109 12.72 12.04 -3.54
CA VAL A 109 13.00 13.01 -2.47
C VAL A 109 13.96 12.40 -1.44
N ALA A 110 13.76 11.14 -1.04
CA ALA A 110 14.66 10.45 -0.12
C ALA A 110 16.04 10.18 -0.77
N GLY A 111 16.05 9.77 -2.05
CA GLY A 111 17.28 9.49 -2.79
C GLY A 111 18.12 10.75 -3.08
N PHE A 112 17.53 11.93 -3.19
CA PHE A 112 18.24 13.21 -3.34
C PHE A 112 18.43 13.98 -2.03
N ALA A 113 18.13 13.36 -0.87
CA ALA A 113 18.18 14.06 0.40
C ALA A 113 19.62 14.42 0.77
N GLY A 114 19.89 15.72 0.94
CA GLY A 114 21.14 16.25 1.49
C GLY A 114 21.06 16.55 2.99
N THR A 115 19.92 16.34 3.62
CA THR A 115 19.72 16.50 5.07
C THR A 115 18.72 15.45 5.57
N MET A 116 18.84 15.09 6.85
CA MET A 116 17.92 14.14 7.49
C MET A 116 16.45 14.61 7.45
N GLY A 117 16.20 15.92 7.53
CA GLY A 117 14.85 16.48 7.41
C GLY A 117 14.22 16.22 6.04
N ILE A 118 14.96 16.44 4.94
CA ILE A 118 14.49 16.14 3.59
C ILE A 118 14.25 14.63 3.42
N PHE A 119 15.16 13.81 3.97
CA PHE A 119 15.00 12.36 3.97
C PHE A 119 13.69 11.92 4.64
N ILE A 120 13.38 12.47 5.82
CA ILE A 120 12.12 12.18 6.54
C ILE A 120 10.90 12.59 5.73
N VAL A 121 10.93 13.72 5.02
CA VAL A 121 9.83 14.11 4.11
C VAL A 121 9.67 13.06 3.00
N GLY A 122 10.77 12.61 2.40
CA GLY A 122 10.74 11.51 1.43
C GLY A 122 10.14 10.23 2.01
N ARG A 123 10.55 9.85 3.23
CA ARG A 123 10.03 8.68 3.96
C ARG A 123 8.52 8.79 4.25
N PHE A 124 8.06 9.98 4.62
CA PHE A 124 6.63 10.23 4.81
C PHE A 124 5.84 10.04 3.50
N MET A 125 6.33 10.61 2.39
CA MET A 125 5.69 10.43 1.08
C MET A 125 5.71 8.97 0.63
N GLN A 126 6.80 8.24 0.84
CA GLN A 126 6.91 6.81 0.57
C GLN A 126 5.87 6.02 1.37
N GLY A 127 5.73 6.29 2.67
CA GLY A 127 4.73 5.66 3.52
C GLY A 127 3.32 5.90 2.99
N LEU A 128 2.97 7.16 2.69
CA LEU A 128 1.67 7.52 2.14
C LEU A 128 1.37 6.77 0.84
N GLY A 129 2.35 6.74 -0.07
CA GLY A 129 2.24 6.05 -1.35
C GLY A 129 2.13 4.54 -1.20
N SER A 130 2.98 3.90 -0.40
CA SER A 130 3.00 2.44 -0.21
C SER A 130 1.73 1.94 0.47
N GLY A 131 1.24 2.63 1.51
CA GLY A 131 -0.03 2.30 2.15
C GLY A 131 -1.21 2.41 1.19
N ALA A 132 -1.25 3.47 0.39
CA ALA A 132 -2.27 3.66 -0.63
C ALA A 132 -2.19 2.59 -1.74
N LEU A 133 -0.98 2.19 -2.17
CA LEU A 133 -0.74 1.13 -3.15
C LEU A 133 -1.34 -0.20 -2.70
N ILE A 134 -1.05 -0.62 -1.47
CA ILE A 134 -1.56 -1.88 -0.92
C ILE A 134 -3.08 -1.92 -1.04
N VAL A 135 -3.79 -0.92 -0.52
CA VAL A 135 -5.26 -0.90 -0.54
C VAL A 135 -5.80 -0.84 -1.96
N ALA A 136 -5.24 0.02 -2.82
CA ALA A 136 -5.67 0.13 -4.20
C ALA A 136 -5.51 -1.20 -4.95
N LEU A 137 -4.40 -1.93 -4.76
CA LEU A 137 -4.14 -3.23 -5.37
C LEU A 137 -5.12 -4.31 -4.88
N TYR A 138 -5.46 -4.32 -3.58
CA TYR A 138 -6.49 -5.23 -3.06
C TYR A 138 -7.86 -4.96 -3.70
N VAL A 139 -8.23 -3.69 -3.90
CA VAL A 139 -9.47 -3.33 -4.60
C VAL A 139 -9.42 -3.69 -6.09
N VAL A 140 -8.27 -3.55 -6.75
CA VAL A 140 -8.06 -4.02 -8.14
C VAL A 140 -8.31 -5.52 -8.23
N VAL A 141 -7.76 -6.30 -7.31
CA VAL A 141 -7.99 -7.75 -7.25
C VAL A 141 -9.47 -8.07 -7.08
N ALA A 142 -10.13 -7.41 -6.13
CA ALA A 142 -11.54 -7.64 -5.87
C ALA A 142 -12.45 -7.34 -7.08
N ARG A 143 -12.01 -6.46 -8.00
CA ARG A 143 -12.79 -6.09 -9.19
C ARG A 143 -12.45 -6.88 -10.45
N LEU A 144 -11.20 -7.30 -10.63
CA LEU A 144 -10.75 -7.94 -11.87
C LEU A 144 -10.69 -9.46 -11.78
N TYR A 145 -10.65 -10.03 -10.58
CA TYR A 145 -10.50 -11.46 -10.39
C TYR A 145 -11.76 -12.08 -9.81
N PRO A 146 -12.19 -13.24 -10.30
CA PRO A 146 -13.29 -13.99 -9.67
C PRO A 146 -12.91 -14.39 -8.24
N ALA A 147 -13.90 -14.43 -7.35
CA ALA A 147 -13.69 -14.69 -5.92
C ALA A 147 -12.91 -15.98 -5.63
N VAL A 148 -13.06 -17.00 -6.50
CA VAL A 148 -12.36 -18.29 -6.39
C VAL A 148 -10.84 -18.16 -6.53
N LEU A 149 -10.34 -17.09 -7.18
CA LEU A 149 -8.92 -16.82 -7.36
C LEU A 149 -8.32 -15.91 -6.27
N HIS A 150 -9.16 -15.24 -5.46
CA HIS A 150 -8.69 -14.34 -4.40
C HIS A 150 -7.70 -14.98 -3.44
N PRO A 151 -7.92 -16.20 -2.89
CA PRO A 151 -6.95 -16.84 -2.00
C PRO A 151 -5.58 -17.06 -2.65
N LYS A 152 -5.56 -17.40 -3.95
CA LYS A 152 -4.30 -17.63 -4.69
C LYS A 152 -3.51 -16.33 -4.88
N ILE A 153 -4.19 -15.23 -5.23
CA ILE A 153 -3.50 -13.96 -5.46
C ILE A 153 -3.09 -13.30 -4.15
N PHE A 154 -3.88 -13.44 -3.07
CA PHE A 154 -3.47 -12.95 -1.76
C PHE A 154 -2.31 -13.78 -1.18
N GLY A 155 -2.25 -15.08 -1.44
CA GLY A 155 -1.08 -15.90 -1.15
C GLY A 155 0.17 -15.45 -1.90
N LEU A 156 0.01 -15.08 -3.19
CA LEU A 156 1.08 -14.48 -3.98
C LEU A 156 1.54 -13.13 -3.38
N PHE A 157 0.61 -12.27 -2.94
CA PHE A 157 0.94 -11.01 -2.29
C PHE A 157 1.68 -11.21 -0.95
N ALA A 158 1.31 -12.23 -0.19
CA ALA A 158 2.04 -12.60 1.03
C ALA A 158 3.48 -13.03 0.72
N SER A 159 3.72 -13.80 -0.35
CA SER A 159 5.07 -14.19 -0.77
C SER A 159 5.92 -13.00 -1.23
N ALA A 160 5.29 -11.92 -1.70
CA ALA A 160 5.97 -10.68 -2.05
C ALA A 160 6.64 -9.96 -0.85
N TRP A 161 6.35 -10.37 0.38
CA TRP A 161 7.04 -9.92 1.59
C TRP A 161 8.17 -10.87 2.01
N VAL A 162 8.02 -12.17 1.73
CA VAL A 162 9.01 -13.19 2.12
C VAL A 162 10.28 -13.06 1.30
N LEU A 163 10.17 -12.93 -0.02
CA LEU A 163 11.34 -12.83 -0.89
C LEU A 163 12.25 -11.63 -0.56
N PRO A 164 11.70 -10.39 -0.40
CA PRO A 164 12.51 -9.25 -0.01
C PRO A 164 13.17 -9.38 1.36
N SER A 165 12.58 -10.14 2.29
CA SER A 165 13.20 -10.33 3.61
C SER A 165 14.52 -11.11 3.54
N LEU A 166 14.69 -11.95 2.52
CA LEU A 166 15.91 -12.74 2.31
C LEU A 166 16.95 -11.96 1.48
N ILE A 167 16.51 -11.31 0.41
CA ILE A 167 17.44 -10.70 -0.56
C ILE A 167 17.61 -9.18 -0.35
N GLY A 168 16.63 -8.50 0.26
CA GLY A 168 16.63 -7.05 0.43
C GLY A 168 17.81 -6.54 1.24
N PRO A 169 18.00 -7.01 2.48
CA PRO A 169 19.10 -6.56 3.32
C PRO A 169 20.48 -6.75 2.70
N PRO A 170 20.87 -7.94 2.21
CA PRO A 170 22.19 -8.12 1.61
C PRO A 170 22.39 -7.30 0.33
N LEU A 171 21.37 -7.20 -0.53
CA LEU A 171 21.46 -6.42 -1.76
C LEU A 171 21.61 -4.92 -1.47
N ALA A 172 20.80 -4.39 -0.55
CA ALA A 172 20.87 -2.99 -0.15
C ALA A 172 22.21 -2.66 0.52
N GLY A 173 22.75 -3.55 1.36
CA GLY A 173 24.05 -3.39 1.98
C GLY A 173 25.17 -3.30 0.95
N VAL A 174 25.22 -4.25 0.00
CA VAL A 174 26.21 -4.24 -1.08
C VAL A 174 26.11 -2.97 -1.93
N VAL A 175 24.90 -2.55 -2.33
CA VAL A 175 24.73 -1.31 -3.11
C VAL A 175 25.17 -0.09 -2.32
N ALA A 176 24.85 -0.01 -1.04
CA ALA A 176 25.22 1.12 -0.20
C ALA A 176 26.74 1.19 0.05
N GLU A 177 27.41 0.06 0.21
CA GLU A 177 28.85 -0.01 0.47
C GLU A 177 29.70 0.17 -0.80
N GLN A 178 29.28 -0.42 -1.93
CA GLN A 178 30.10 -0.44 -3.16
C GLN A 178 29.83 0.75 -4.08
N ILE A 179 28.65 1.37 -3.98
CA ILE A 179 28.24 2.45 -4.87
C ILE A 179 27.83 3.68 -4.04
N SER A 180 26.61 3.67 -3.52
CA SER A 180 26.04 4.67 -2.59
C SER A 180 24.64 4.24 -2.19
N TRP A 181 24.22 4.57 -0.97
CA TRP A 181 22.87 4.32 -0.47
C TRP A 181 21.77 5.01 -1.30
N HIS A 182 22.04 6.12 -1.97
CA HIS A 182 21.11 6.83 -2.85
C HIS A 182 20.57 5.91 -3.97
N TRP A 183 21.41 5.01 -4.51
CA TRP A 183 21.04 4.10 -5.59
C TRP A 183 20.04 3.03 -5.18
N VAL A 184 19.91 2.74 -3.90
CA VAL A 184 18.84 1.86 -3.41
C VAL A 184 17.48 2.46 -3.73
N PHE A 185 17.31 3.78 -3.54
CA PHE A 185 16.07 4.49 -3.86
C PHE A 185 15.86 4.64 -5.36
N PHE A 186 16.88 5.09 -6.09
CA PHE A 186 16.77 5.28 -7.55
C PHE A 186 16.51 3.97 -8.28
N GLY A 187 17.15 2.86 -7.88
CA GLY A 187 16.91 1.54 -8.45
C GLY A 187 15.46 1.11 -8.30
N VAL A 188 14.86 1.35 -7.13
CA VAL A 188 13.44 1.05 -6.90
C VAL A 188 12.54 1.91 -7.79
N VAL A 189 12.86 3.19 -8.05
CA VAL A 189 12.07 4.04 -8.96
C VAL A 189 11.97 3.42 -10.35
N PHE A 190 13.10 2.98 -10.94
CA PHE A 190 13.10 2.33 -12.25
C PHE A 190 12.23 1.07 -12.27
N LEU A 191 12.30 0.27 -11.22
CA LEU A 191 11.52 -0.96 -11.11
C LEU A 191 10.02 -0.67 -10.90
N VAL A 192 9.65 0.39 -10.17
CA VAL A 192 8.25 0.83 -10.01
C VAL A 192 7.68 1.31 -11.33
N ILE A 193 8.46 2.00 -12.16
CA ILE A 193 8.04 2.40 -13.51
C ILE A 193 7.75 1.15 -14.36
N ALA A 194 8.63 0.15 -14.35
CA ALA A 194 8.43 -1.10 -15.07
C ALA A 194 7.19 -1.88 -14.58
N ALA A 195 7.01 -1.99 -13.25
CA ALA A 195 5.83 -2.60 -12.65
C ALA A 195 4.54 -1.83 -12.98
N GLY A 196 4.61 -0.49 -12.99
CA GLY A 196 3.53 0.39 -13.42
C GLY A 196 3.14 0.19 -14.89
N ALA A 197 4.12 0.02 -15.76
CA ALA A 197 3.87 -0.32 -17.17
C ALA A 197 3.16 -1.69 -17.30
N ALA A 198 3.56 -2.68 -16.50
CA ALA A 198 2.93 -4.00 -16.49
C ALA A 198 1.46 -3.95 -16.03
N ILE A 199 1.11 -3.10 -15.06
CA ILE A 199 -0.26 -2.99 -14.55
C ILE A 199 -1.14 -2.04 -15.38
N LEU A 200 -0.56 -1.29 -16.32
CA LEU A 200 -1.28 -0.30 -17.13
C LEU A 200 -2.51 -0.86 -17.88
N PRO A 201 -2.51 -2.09 -18.43
CA PRO A 201 -3.71 -2.67 -19.05
C PRO A 201 -4.88 -2.75 -18.07
N ALA A 202 -4.63 -3.16 -16.83
CA ALA A 202 -5.66 -3.22 -15.78
C ALA A 202 -6.20 -1.82 -15.44
N VAL A 203 -5.33 -0.83 -15.34
CA VAL A 203 -5.72 0.57 -15.08
C VAL A 203 -6.64 1.07 -16.19
N ARG A 204 -6.32 0.80 -17.47
CA ARG A 204 -7.16 1.19 -18.62
C ARG A 204 -8.55 0.56 -18.57
N VAL A 205 -8.61 -0.76 -18.28
CA VAL A 205 -9.89 -1.49 -18.13
C VAL A 205 -10.72 -0.92 -16.98
N LEU A 206 -10.09 -0.62 -15.83
CA LEU A 206 -10.79 -0.08 -14.68
C LEU A 206 -11.28 1.37 -14.88
N LEU A 207 -10.56 2.17 -15.67
CA LEU A 207 -10.99 3.53 -16.03
C LEU A 207 -12.19 3.54 -16.97
N SER A 208 -12.38 2.51 -17.80
CA SER A 208 -13.53 2.39 -18.71
C SER A 208 -14.80 1.88 -18.01
N GLN A 209 -14.68 1.34 -16.78
CA GLN A 209 -15.82 0.86 -16.01
C GLN A 209 -16.53 2.05 -15.31
N PRO A 210 -17.88 2.07 -15.27
CA PRO A 210 -18.58 3.09 -14.52
C PRO A 210 -18.23 3.01 -13.03
N ALA A 211 -18.05 4.18 -12.41
CA ALA A 211 -17.83 4.25 -10.97
C ALA A 211 -19.04 3.64 -10.25
N THR A 212 -18.80 2.64 -9.41
CA THR A 212 -19.85 2.13 -8.53
C THR A 212 -20.19 3.23 -7.54
N THR A 213 -21.46 3.66 -7.54
CA THR A 213 -22.00 4.55 -6.51
C THR A 213 -22.04 3.78 -5.18
N GLY A 214 -20.88 3.68 -4.51
CA GLY A 214 -20.82 3.19 -3.13
C GLY A 214 -21.49 4.20 -2.21
N GLU A 215 -22.09 3.70 -1.12
CA GLU A 215 -22.64 4.55 -0.06
C GLU A 215 -21.60 5.60 0.35
N LYS A 216 -22.08 6.84 0.53
CA LYS A 216 -21.26 7.96 0.99
C LYS A 216 -20.76 7.69 2.41
N SER A 217 -19.70 6.90 2.53
CA SER A 217 -18.97 6.76 3.79
C SER A 217 -18.52 8.14 4.26
N SER A 218 -18.64 8.41 5.54
CA SER A 218 -18.22 9.68 6.18
C SER A 218 -16.70 9.84 6.11
N GLY A 219 -16.20 10.10 4.90
CA GLY A 219 -14.78 10.12 4.57
C GLY A 219 -13.93 11.02 5.47
N LYS A 220 -14.45 12.20 5.85
CA LYS A 220 -13.72 13.14 6.73
C LYS A 220 -13.45 12.54 8.12
N ARG A 221 -14.41 11.79 8.67
CA ARG A 221 -14.28 11.19 9.99
C ARG A 221 -13.23 10.07 10.02
N ALA A 222 -13.18 9.22 8.99
CA ALA A 222 -12.18 8.16 8.91
C ALA A 222 -10.77 8.72 8.70
N VAL A 223 -10.60 9.79 7.89
CA VAL A 223 -9.31 10.48 7.75
C VAL A 223 -8.88 11.10 9.09
N ALA A 224 -9.79 11.73 9.83
CA ALA A 224 -9.46 12.26 11.15
C ALA A 224 -8.97 11.17 12.12
N TRP A 225 -9.62 10.01 12.14
CA TRP A 225 -9.16 8.89 12.96
C TRP A 225 -7.83 8.30 12.47
N ALA A 226 -7.59 8.24 11.16
CA ALA A 226 -6.30 7.82 10.61
C ALA A 226 -5.16 8.77 11.03
N LEU A 227 -5.42 10.08 11.07
CA LEU A 227 -4.47 11.07 11.58
C LEU A 227 -4.18 10.86 13.07
N VAL A 228 -5.21 10.56 13.87
CA VAL A 228 -5.02 10.26 15.31
C VAL A 228 -4.14 9.01 15.47
N VAL A 229 -4.38 7.95 14.69
CA VAL A 229 -3.53 6.74 14.71
C VAL A 229 -2.09 7.09 14.29
N ALA A 230 -1.92 7.88 13.24
CA ALA A 230 -0.59 8.28 12.77
C ALA A 230 0.20 9.07 13.82
N VAL A 231 -0.46 10.03 14.50
CA VAL A 231 0.15 10.79 15.61
C VAL A 231 0.47 9.87 16.79
N ALA A 232 -0.40 8.91 17.09
CA ALA A 232 -0.15 7.94 18.15
C ALA A 232 1.05 7.03 17.83
N VAL A 233 1.18 6.54 16.59
CA VAL A 233 2.35 5.75 16.15
C VAL A 233 3.64 6.58 16.28
N MET A 234 3.62 7.85 15.87
CA MET A 234 4.75 8.76 16.05
C MET A 234 5.08 8.95 17.53
N GLY A 235 4.06 9.11 18.37
CA GLY A 235 4.21 9.26 19.83
C GLY A 235 4.83 8.04 20.50
N ILE A 236 4.48 6.83 20.06
CA ILE A 236 5.10 5.57 20.54
C ILE A 236 6.60 5.58 20.23
N SER A 237 6.98 5.91 18.99
CA SER A 237 8.39 5.92 18.58
C SER A 237 9.21 6.96 19.34
N LEU A 238 8.72 8.18 19.46
CA LEU A 238 9.39 9.26 20.19
C LEU A 238 9.44 8.98 21.71
N GLY A 239 8.43 8.33 22.26
CA GLY A 239 8.40 7.91 23.65
C GLY A 239 9.40 6.80 23.96
N GLY A 240 9.56 5.85 23.04
CA GLY A 240 10.49 4.73 23.19
C GLY A 240 11.98 5.10 23.16
N GLU A 241 12.34 6.26 22.59
CA GLU A 241 13.73 6.76 22.56
C GLU A 241 14.10 7.66 23.74
N ARG A 242 13.13 8.12 24.51
CA ARG A 242 13.41 8.94 25.67
C ARG A 242 13.89 8.07 26.84
N GLU A 243 15.05 8.39 27.37
CA GLU A 243 15.50 7.85 28.65
C GLU A 243 14.81 8.67 29.77
N GLY A 244 14.12 7.96 30.67
CA GLY A 244 13.52 8.60 31.84
C GLY A 244 12.14 8.04 32.24
N PRO A 245 11.64 8.44 33.44
CA PRO A 245 10.42 7.85 34.02
C PRO A 245 9.14 8.19 33.23
N LEU A 246 9.16 9.18 32.35
CA LEU A 246 8.04 9.58 31.50
C LEU A 246 7.97 8.84 30.15
N ALA A 247 9.01 8.10 29.76
CA ALA A 247 9.09 7.40 28.47
C ALA A 247 7.98 6.34 28.34
N TRP A 248 7.87 5.45 29.32
CA TRP A 248 6.88 4.38 29.33
C TRP A 248 5.43 4.86 29.42
N PRO A 249 5.07 5.80 30.32
CA PRO A 249 3.72 6.36 30.35
C PRO A 249 3.29 7.02 29.02
N LEU A 250 4.19 7.73 28.35
CA LEU A 250 3.92 8.35 27.05
C LEU A 250 3.69 7.29 25.96
N ALA A 251 4.54 6.26 25.89
CA ALA A 251 4.40 5.18 24.91
C ALA A 251 3.11 4.38 25.14
N ILE A 252 2.77 4.06 26.41
CA ILE A 252 1.54 3.35 26.77
C ILE A 252 0.31 4.21 26.44
N GLY A 253 0.33 5.51 26.79
CA GLY A 253 -0.76 6.43 26.46
C GLY A 253 -0.99 6.53 24.97
N ALA A 254 0.06 6.68 24.17
CA ALA A 254 -0.01 6.70 22.71
C ALA A 254 -0.53 5.36 22.15
N PHE A 255 -0.12 4.22 22.70
CA PHE A 255 -0.61 2.89 22.31
C PHE A 255 -2.12 2.73 22.60
N VAL A 256 -2.59 3.17 23.75
CA VAL A 256 -4.02 3.16 24.10
C VAL A 256 -4.83 4.06 23.15
N ILE A 257 -4.33 5.25 22.85
CA ILE A 257 -4.94 6.16 21.88
C ILE A 257 -5.01 5.48 20.49
N ALA A 258 -3.96 4.79 20.04
CA ALA A 258 -3.96 4.07 18.78
C ALA A 258 -5.05 3.00 18.74
N ILE A 259 -5.19 2.18 19.79
CA ILE A 259 -6.22 1.14 19.88
C ILE A 259 -7.63 1.75 19.86
N ILE A 260 -7.87 2.83 20.58
CA ILE A 260 -9.17 3.52 20.61
C ILE A 260 -9.48 4.10 19.22
N ALA A 261 -8.51 4.71 18.59
CA ALA A 261 -8.66 5.35 17.29
C ALA A 261 -8.81 4.34 16.13
N LEU A 262 -8.35 3.09 16.29
CA LEU A 262 -8.58 2.01 15.33
C LEU A 262 -10.02 1.51 15.33
N ARG A 263 -10.73 1.56 16.46
CA ARG A 263 -12.11 1.04 16.57
C ARG A 263 -13.08 1.59 15.51
N PRO A 264 -13.16 2.92 15.27
CA PRO A 264 -14.07 3.46 14.26
C PRO A 264 -13.61 3.22 12.81
N LEU A 265 -12.37 2.76 12.59
CA LEU A 265 -11.84 2.37 11.28
C LEU A 265 -12.13 0.91 10.93
N LEU A 266 -12.48 0.09 11.93
CA LEU A 266 -12.84 -1.31 11.74
C LEU A 266 -14.30 -1.43 11.27
N PRO A 267 -14.60 -2.39 10.35
CA PRO A 267 -15.95 -2.65 9.92
C PRO A 267 -16.84 -3.13 11.09
N ALA A 268 -18.13 -2.77 11.04
CA ALA A 268 -19.09 -3.13 12.08
C ALA A 268 -19.13 -4.66 12.26
N GLY A 269 -18.79 -5.13 13.45
CA GLY A 269 -18.74 -6.56 13.78
C GLY A 269 -17.35 -7.20 13.79
N ALA A 270 -16.28 -6.52 13.36
CA ALA A 270 -14.92 -7.05 13.34
C ALA A 270 -14.42 -7.50 14.73
N LEU A 271 -14.91 -6.89 15.81
CA LEU A 271 -14.57 -7.23 17.20
C LEU A 271 -15.60 -8.15 17.87
N LYS A 272 -16.68 -8.55 17.16
CA LYS A 272 -17.64 -9.52 17.71
C LYS A 272 -17.12 -10.93 17.44
N PHE A 273 -16.52 -11.54 18.44
CA PHE A 273 -16.28 -12.98 18.45
C PHE A 273 -17.63 -13.70 18.35
N ARG A 274 -18.03 -14.14 17.17
CA ARG A 274 -19.11 -15.10 17.03
C ARG A 274 -18.56 -16.46 17.53
N ARG A 275 -18.90 -16.81 18.75
CA ARG A 275 -18.87 -18.21 19.22
C ARG A 275 -19.93 -18.96 18.41
N GLY A 276 -19.51 -19.84 17.53
CA GLY A 276 -20.39 -20.74 16.77
C GLY A 276 -19.97 -20.79 15.30
N LEU A 277 -19.06 -21.70 14.96
CA LEU A 277 -19.02 -22.32 13.64
C LEU A 277 -20.30 -23.14 13.52
N PRO A 278 -21.15 -22.94 12.50
CA PRO A 278 -22.10 -23.97 12.13
C PRO A 278 -21.31 -25.16 11.56
N ALA A 279 -21.69 -26.36 12.01
CA ALA A 279 -21.22 -27.64 11.53
C ALA A 279 -21.57 -27.84 10.04
#